data_a33d6b909210cce6f503ad66cf0eb779
#
_entry.id   a33d6b909210cce6f503ad66cf0eb779
#
_cell.length_a   1.000
_cell.length_b   1.000
_cell.length_c   1.000
_cell.angle_alpha   90.00
_cell.angle_beta   90.00
_cell.angle_gamma   90.00
#
_symmetry.space_group_name_H-M   'P 1'
#
loop_
_entity.id
_entity.type
_entity.pdbx_description
1 polymer ?
#
loop_
_entity_poly.entity_id
_entity_poly.type
_entity_poly.pdbx_seq_one_letter_code
_entity_poly.pdbx_strand_id
1 'polypeptide(L)'
;MAKTVADVMTMVKENEVKFVDFRFTDTRGKEQHVTVPVSHFDEDKFVSGHAFDGSSIAGWKGIEASDMQLMPDPNTANIDPFFEETTIFMSCDVVEPADGKAYDRDPRSIAKRAEAYLKASGLGDTAFFGPEPEFFIFDDVRWHTDMSGTFFKIEEYEAPWNSGTKLEGGNRGHRPTVKGGYFPVPPVDSMQDMRAEMSLILESLGIPVEVFHHEVAGPGQNELGTKFSTLVQRADWTQVLKYVVQNVANAYGKTATFMPKPIVGDNGSGMHVHQSIWKDGKNLFAGDGYAGLSEFALYYIGGIIKHARALNAITNPGTNSYKRLVPGYEAPVKLAYSAKNRSASIRIPHVANPKGRRIEARFPDPLMNPYLGFSALMMAGLDGVENKIHPGEAATKDLYHLPPEEDALVPTVCHSLDQALDALDTGRSFLTKGGVFTDSMLDAYIELKMGEVTRLRQATHPIEFDMYYSL
;
A
#
# COMPACT_ATOMS: atom_id res chain seq x y z
N MET A 1 -19.23 0.06 -16.94
CA MET A 1 -18.77 0.93 -18.04
C MET A 1 -18.04 2.11 -17.42
N ALA A 2 -17.04 2.67 -18.10
CA ALA A 2 -16.38 3.90 -17.63
C ALA A 2 -17.38 5.03 -17.57
N LYS A 3 -17.40 5.81 -16.48
CA LYS A 3 -18.27 6.97 -16.33
C LYS A 3 -17.73 8.14 -17.17
N THR A 4 -18.62 8.86 -17.80
CA THR A 4 -18.33 10.08 -18.55
C THR A 4 -18.63 11.33 -17.70
N VAL A 5 -18.23 12.51 -18.18
CA VAL A 5 -18.60 13.79 -17.54
C VAL A 5 -20.13 13.92 -17.45
N ALA A 6 -20.86 13.55 -18.52
CA ALA A 6 -22.33 13.58 -18.52
C ALA A 6 -22.93 12.64 -17.47
N ASP A 7 -22.35 11.47 -17.24
CA ASP A 7 -22.77 10.55 -16.18
C ASP A 7 -22.59 11.18 -14.80
N VAL A 8 -21.47 11.88 -14.57
CA VAL A 8 -21.22 12.58 -13.29
C VAL A 8 -22.24 13.71 -13.08
N MET A 9 -22.52 14.51 -14.11
CA MET A 9 -23.52 15.58 -13.99
C MET A 9 -24.92 15.02 -13.75
N THR A 10 -25.24 13.86 -14.32
CA THR A 10 -26.47 13.12 -14.02
C THR A 10 -26.51 12.66 -12.57
N MET A 11 -25.41 12.04 -12.06
CA MET A 11 -25.29 11.64 -10.65
C MET A 11 -25.47 12.83 -9.70
N VAL A 12 -24.88 13.98 -10.01
CA VAL A 12 -25.01 15.20 -9.21
C VAL A 12 -26.47 15.63 -9.08
N LYS A 13 -27.22 15.58 -10.18
CA LYS A 13 -28.62 15.97 -10.21
C LYS A 13 -29.55 14.95 -9.53
N GLU A 14 -29.39 13.67 -9.86
CA GLU A 14 -30.29 12.60 -9.37
C GLU A 14 -30.12 12.35 -7.88
N ASN A 15 -28.92 12.54 -7.32
CA ASN A 15 -28.66 12.36 -5.90
C ASN A 15 -28.71 13.67 -5.09
N GLU A 16 -29.19 14.77 -5.70
CA GLU A 16 -29.27 16.08 -5.04
C GLU A 16 -27.99 16.50 -4.32
N VAL A 17 -26.84 16.26 -4.97
CA VAL A 17 -25.51 16.51 -4.41
C VAL A 17 -25.37 17.94 -3.93
N LYS A 18 -24.82 18.13 -2.73
CA LYS A 18 -24.56 19.44 -2.12
C LYS A 18 -23.11 19.86 -2.27
N PHE A 19 -22.18 18.90 -2.22
CA PHE A 19 -20.74 19.15 -2.26
C PHE A 19 -20.02 18.21 -3.23
N VAL A 20 -18.92 18.70 -3.78
CA VAL A 20 -18.01 17.94 -4.65
C VAL A 20 -16.63 17.94 -4.02
N ASP A 21 -16.08 16.74 -3.79
CA ASP A 21 -14.83 16.49 -3.10
C ASP A 21 -13.78 16.02 -4.10
N PHE A 22 -12.75 16.84 -4.34
CA PHE A 22 -11.61 16.50 -5.20
C PHE A 22 -10.51 15.88 -4.35
N ARG A 23 -10.15 14.62 -4.65
CA ARG A 23 -9.14 13.86 -3.90
C ARG A 23 -7.91 13.61 -4.73
N PHE A 24 -6.75 13.67 -4.10
CA PHE A 24 -5.47 13.32 -4.72
C PHE A 24 -4.54 12.72 -3.66
N THR A 25 -3.52 12.01 -4.12
CA THR A 25 -2.58 11.34 -3.21
C THR A 25 -1.23 12.05 -3.25
N ASP A 26 -0.68 12.40 -2.08
CA ASP A 26 0.65 13.00 -1.99
C ASP A 26 1.78 11.96 -2.19
N THR A 27 3.03 12.43 -2.25
CA THR A 27 4.21 11.58 -2.44
C THR A 27 4.34 10.49 -1.37
N ARG A 28 3.89 10.75 -0.14
CA ARG A 28 3.93 9.78 0.97
C ARG A 28 2.84 8.73 0.92
N GLY A 29 1.86 8.88 0.00
CA GLY A 29 0.70 8.00 -0.09
C GLY A 29 -0.49 8.43 0.76
N LYS A 30 -0.44 9.63 1.35
CA LYS A 30 -1.58 10.21 2.07
C LYS A 30 -2.58 10.79 1.07
N GLU A 31 -3.85 10.41 1.22
CA GLU A 31 -4.93 11.03 0.46
C GLU A 31 -5.23 12.43 1.03
N GLN A 32 -5.28 13.40 0.14
CA GLN A 32 -5.61 14.81 0.40
C GLN A 32 -6.91 15.15 -0.30
N HIS A 33 -7.63 16.16 0.18
CA HIS A 33 -8.86 16.60 -0.48
C HIS A 33 -9.12 18.09 -0.36
N VAL A 34 -9.96 18.59 -1.26
CA VAL A 34 -10.61 19.90 -1.18
C VAL A 34 -12.04 19.78 -1.65
N THR A 35 -12.96 20.38 -0.91
CA THR A 35 -14.40 20.31 -1.18
C THR A 35 -14.94 21.65 -1.65
N VAL A 36 -15.78 21.65 -2.68
CA VAL A 36 -16.49 22.82 -3.17
C VAL A 36 -18.01 22.61 -3.07
N PRO A 37 -18.80 23.68 -2.79
CA PRO A 37 -20.24 23.62 -2.95
C PRO A 37 -20.62 23.30 -4.40
N VAL A 38 -21.70 22.55 -4.62
CA VAL A 38 -22.16 22.18 -5.96
C VAL A 38 -22.44 23.38 -6.87
N SER A 39 -22.77 24.54 -6.30
CA SER A 39 -22.94 25.80 -7.04
C SER A 39 -21.67 26.32 -7.74
N HIS A 40 -20.50 25.78 -7.37
CA HIS A 40 -19.19 26.06 -7.97
C HIS A 40 -18.62 24.88 -8.78
N PHE A 41 -19.49 23.93 -9.12
CA PHE A 41 -19.13 22.75 -9.89
C PHE A 41 -19.99 22.65 -11.15
N ASP A 42 -19.35 22.57 -12.30
CA ASP A 42 -19.94 22.37 -13.61
C ASP A 42 -19.00 21.52 -14.49
N GLU A 43 -19.40 21.30 -15.75
CA GLU A 43 -18.61 20.52 -16.71
C GLU A 43 -17.23 21.14 -17.00
N ASP A 44 -17.08 22.48 -16.82
CA ASP A 44 -15.80 23.15 -17.03
C ASP A 44 -14.71 22.68 -16.07
N LYS A 45 -15.08 22.18 -14.88
CA LYS A 45 -14.13 21.62 -13.92
C LYS A 45 -13.35 20.41 -14.45
N PHE A 46 -13.88 19.70 -15.43
CA PHE A 46 -13.18 18.60 -16.09
C PHE A 46 -12.21 19.07 -17.20
N VAL A 47 -12.28 20.36 -17.57
CA VAL A 47 -11.40 20.98 -18.57
C VAL A 47 -10.40 21.92 -17.91
N SER A 48 -10.88 22.81 -17.04
CA SER A 48 -10.08 23.85 -16.38
C SER A 48 -9.48 23.38 -15.03
N GLY A 49 -10.03 22.32 -14.44
CA GLY A 49 -9.60 21.81 -13.13
C GLY A 49 -9.99 22.68 -11.93
N HIS A 50 -9.39 22.40 -10.79
CA HIS A 50 -9.50 23.17 -9.56
C HIS A 50 -8.10 23.58 -9.08
N ALA A 51 -7.86 24.88 -8.95
CA ALA A 51 -6.57 25.43 -8.53
C ALA A 51 -6.32 25.23 -7.03
N PHE A 52 -5.09 24.92 -6.66
CA PHE A 52 -4.65 24.78 -5.26
C PHE A 52 -3.17 25.15 -5.11
N ASP A 53 -2.74 25.34 -3.85
CA ASP A 53 -1.37 25.64 -3.48
C ASP A 53 -0.55 24.34 -3.28
N GLY A 54 0.27 24.00 -4.28
CA GLY A 54 1.16 22.83 -4.24
C GLY A 54 2.32 22.97 -3.27
N SER A 55 2.66 24.17 -2.79
CA SER A 55 3.73 24.37 -1.79
C SER A 55 3.34 23.87 -0.41
N SER A 56 2.04 23.72 -0.17
CA SER A 56 1.51 23.11 1.06
C SER A 56 1.64 21.58 1.09
N ILE A 57 2.04 20.97 -0.01
CA ILE A 57 2.23 19.51 -0.12
C ILE A 57 3.73 19.20 -0.01
N ALA A 58 4.09 18.44 1.02
CA ALA A 58 5.47 18.10 1.31
C ALA A 58 6.16 17.36 0.14
N GLY A 59 7.34 17.86 -0.26
CA GLY A 59 8.13 17.30 -1.35
C GLY A 59 7.69 17.71 -2.76
N TRP A 60 6.73 18.65 -2.90
CA TRP A 60 6.25 19.10 -4.20
C TRP A 60 6.88 20.43 -4.63
N LYS A 61 6.15 21.51 -4.58
CA LYS A 61 6.59 22.82 -5.10
C LYS A 61 7.21 23.70 -4.01
N GLY A 62 8.05 24.64 -4.43
CA GLY A 62 8.42 25.78 -3.60
C GLY A 62 7.36 26.88 -3.65
N ILE A 63 7.41 27.79 -2.69
CA ILE A 63 6.43 28.91 -2.59
C ILE A 63 6.50 29.84 -3.80
N GLU A 64 7.62 29.87 -4.49
CA GLU A 64 7.85 30.70 -5.69
C GLU A 64 7.14 30.18 -6.96
N ALA A 65 6.60 28.95 -6.94
CA ALA A 65 5.94 28.32 -8.07
C ALA A 65 4.80 27.40 -7.60
N SER A 66 3.99 27.87 -6.65
CA SER A 66 3.06 27.04 -5.88
C SER A 66 1.79 26.63 -6.62
N ASP A 67 1.36 27.37 -7.62
CA ASP A 67 0.09 27.13 -8.29
C ASP A 67 0.06 25.78 -9.02
N MET A 68 -0.98 25.01 -8.75
CA MET A 68 -1.24 23.70 -9.35
C MET A 68 -2.74 23.51 -9.59
N GLN A 69 -3.10 22.53 -10.42
CA GLN A 69 -4.49 22.19 -10.70
C GLN A 69 -4.79 20.72 -10.47
N LEU A 70 -5.95 20.46 -9.85
CA LEU A 70 -6.56 19.14 -9.73
C LEU A 70 -7.48 18.91 -10.91
N MET A 71 -7.22 17.86 -11.69
CA MET A 71 -8.03 17.45 -12.83
C MET A 71 -8.85 16.22 -12.44
N PRO A 72 -10.16 16.36 -12.17
CA PRO A 72 -10.99 15.25 -11.72
C PRO A 72 -11.16 14.20 -12.82
N ASP A 73 -11.05 12.93 -12.44
CA ASP A 73 -11.30 11.78 -13.32
C ASP A 73 -12.76 11.34 -13.14
N PRO A 74 -13.65 11.56 -14.13
CA PRO A 74 -15.06 11.23 -14.02
C PRO A 74 -15.30 9.73 -13.75
N ASN A 75 -14.38 8.87 -14.21
CA ASN A 75 -14.50 7.44 -14.06
C ASN A 75 -14.43 6.98 -12.58
N THR A 76 -13.85 7.82 -11.70
CA THR A 76 -13.69 7.54 -10.27
C THR A 76 -14.82 8.10 -9.40
N ALA A 77 -15.77 8.82 -9.99
CA ALA A 77 -16.85 9.49 -9.28
C ALA A 77 -17.72 8.49 -8.48
N ASN A 78 -17.91 8.77 -7.20
CA ASN A 78 -18.80 8.02 -6.30
C ASN A 78 -19.44 8.95 -5.28
N ILE A 79 -20.62 8.56 -4.76
CA ILE A 79 -21.23 9.25 -3.62
C ILE A 79 -20.51 8.79 -2.34
N ASP A 80 -20.10 9.75 -1.51
CA ASP A 80 -19.44 9.47 -0.25
C ASP A 80 -20.44 8.89 0.77
N PRO A 81 -20.14 7.72 1.36
CA PRO A 81 -21.08 7.06 2.28
C PRO A 81 -21.02 7.59 3.72
N PHE A 82 -20.10 8.51 4.05
CA PHE A 82 -19.83 8.91 5.43
C PHE A 82 -20.22 10.35 5.76
N PHE A 83 -20.42 11.21 4.76
CA PHE A 83 -20.81 12.58 5.00
C PHE A 83 -22.32 12.71 5.21
N GLU A 84 -22.72 13.59 6.12
CA GLU A 84 -24.14 13.87 6.42
C GLU A 84 -24.87 14.45 5.18
N GLU A 85 -24.24 15.42 4.54
CA GLU A 85 -24.75 16.01 3.30
C GLU A 85 -24.23 15.26 2.07
N THR A 86 -25.10 14.98 1.11
CA THR A 86 -24.75 14.24 -0.10
C THR A 86 -23.57 14.87 -0.82
N THR A 87 -22.47 14.17 -0.83
CA THR A 87 -21.20 14.60 -1.41
C THR A 87 -20.74 13.58 -2.46
N ILE A 88 -20.33 14.07 -3.63
CA ILE A 88 -19.66 13.25 -4.63
C ILE A 88 -18.16 13.46 -4.54
N PHE A 89 -17.39 12.37 -4.54
CA PHE A 89 -15.92 12.47 -4.59
C PHE A 89 -15.35 11.90 -5.88
N MET A 90 -14.20 12.43 -6.30
CA MET A 90 -13.46 11.97 -7.47
C MET A 90 -11.96 12.03 -7.19
N SER A 91 -11.22 11.01 -7.67
CA SER A 91 -9.76 11.07 -7.73
C SER A 91 -9.31 12.02 -8.84
N CYS A 92 -8.29 12.83 -8.54
CA CYS A 92 -7.74 13.81 -9.45
C CYS A 92 -6.32 13.48 -9.85
N ASP A 93 -5.98 13.79 -11.10
CA ASP A 93 -4.59 13.97 -11.50
C ASP A 93 -4.14 15.39 -11.14
N VAL A 94 -2.85 15.59 -10.95
CA VAL A 94 -2.28 16.91 -10.71
C VAL A 94 -1.55 17.39 -11.96
N VAL A 95 -1.84 18.61 -12.39
CA VAL A 95 -1.23 19.19 -13.60
C VAL A 95 -0.63 20.57 -13.34
N GLU A 96 0.33 20.91 -14.19
CA GLU A 96 0.93 22.26 -14.26
C GLU A 96 -0.05 23.22 -14.94
N PRO A 97 -0.41 24.35 -14.30
CA PRO A 97 -1.37 25.28 -14.89
C PRO A 97 -0.86 25.97 -16.16
N ALA A 98 0.45 26.10 -16.32
CA ALA A 98 1.06 26.83 -17.43
C ALA A 98 0.87 26.13 -18.80
N ASP A 99 0.86 24.79 -18.83
CA ASP A 99 0.79 24.01 -20.07
C ASP A 99 -0.14 22.78 -20.00
N GLY A 100 -0.82 22.59 -18.87
CA GLY A 100 -1.76 21.48 -18.65
C GLY A 100 -1.11 20.09 -18.60
N LYS A 101 0.24 20.02 -18.56
CA LYS A 101 0.93 18.74 -18.47
C LYS A 101 0.83 18.14 -17.07
N ALA A 102 0.80 16.82 -17.04
CA ALA A 102 0.85 16.09 -15.79
C ALA A 102 2.08 16.47 -14.96
N TYR A 103 1.86 16.78 -13.67
CA TYR A 103 2.95 17.05 -12.75
C TYR A 103 3.83 15.81 -12.57
N ASP A 104 5.14 15.97 -12.69
CA ASP A 104 6.07 14.83 -12.72
C ASP A 104 6.13 14.05 -11.41
N ARG A 105 5.82 14.71 -10.27
CA ARG A 105 5.79 14.10 -8.94
C ARG A 105 4.40 13.64 -8.48
N ASP A 106 3.37 13.79 -9.32
CA ASP A 106 2.04 13.26 -9.03
C ASP A 106 2.04 11.72 -9.10
N PRO A 107 1.80 11.02 -7.98
CA PRO A 107 1.84 9.55 -7.94
C PRO A 107 0.86 8.89 -8.93
N ARG A 108 -0.35 9.43 -9.08
CA ARG A 108 -1.34 8.88 -10.02
C ARG A 108 -0.92 9.04 -11.47
N SER A 109 -0.30 10.16 -11.81
CA SER A 109 0.28 10.38 -13.14
C SER A 109 1.48 9.47 -13.42
N ILE A 110 2.30 9.16 -12.40
CA ILE A 110 3.38 8.16 -12.51
C ILE A 110 2.79 6.77 -12.84
N ALA A 111 1.73 6.37 -12.17
CA ALA A 111 1.06 5.10 -12.44
C ALA A 111 0.49 5.03 -13.88
N LYS A 112 -0.08 6.11 -14.37
CA LYS A 112 -0.54 6.23 -15.78
C LYS A 112 0.62 6.14 -16.76
N ARG A 113 1.76 6.78 -16.47
CA ARG A 113 2.98 6.64 -17.29
C ARG A 113 3.52 5.22 -17.30
N ALA A 114 3.42 4.51 -16.16
CA ALA A 114 3.84 3.11 -16.07
C ALA A 114 2.97 2.18 -16.95
N GLU A 115 1.64 2.35 -16.93
CA GLU A 115 0.75 1.61 -17.86
C GLU A 115 1.03 1.94 -19.32
N ALA A 116 1.29 3.20 -19.63
CA ALA A 116 1.65 3.63 -20.99
C ALA A 116 3.00 3.04 -21.44
N TYR A 117 3.98 2.99 -20.54
CA TYR A 117 5.28 2.37 -20.78
C TYR A 117 5.15 0.88 -21.10
N LEU A 118 4.36 0.12 -20.32
CA LEU A 118 4.12 -1.29 -20.59
C LEU A 118 3.62 -1.52 -22.03
N LYS A 119 2.64 -0.73 -22.47
CA LYS A 119 2.11 -0.82 -23.83
C LYS A 119 3.15 -0.44 -24.88
N ALA A 120 3.88 0.67 -24.66
CA ALA A 120 4.87 1.17 -25.60
C ALA A 120 6.09 0.23 -25.75
N SER A 121 6.47 -0.47 -24.68
CA SER A 121 7.56 -1.45 -24.70
C SER A 121 7.24 -2.69 -25.52
N GLY A 122 5.96 -2.96 -25.79
CA GLY A 122 5.50 -4.16 -26.48
C GLY A 122 5.60 -5.45 -25.64
N LEU A 123 6.05 -5.37 -24.38
CA LEU A 123 6.17 -6.51 -23.47
C LEU A 123 4.81 -6.99 -22.94
N GLY A 124 3.83 -6.10 -22.92
CA GLY A 124 2.47 -6.38 -22.49
C GLY A 124 1.56 -5.20 -22.81
N ASP A 125 0.27 -5.33 -22.55
CA ASP A 125 -0.71 -4.25 -22.70
C ASP A 125 -1.50 -3.98 -21.43
N THR A 126 -1.53 -4.93 -20.49
CA THR A 126 -2.28 -4.86 -19.26
C THR A 126 -1.48 -5.47 -18.11
N ALA A 127 -1.38 -4.73 -17.01
CA ALA A 127 -0.83 -5.21 -15.75
C ALA A 127 -1.94 -5.30 -14.72
N PHE A 128 -2.14 -6.46 -14.10
CA PHE A 128 -3.09 -6.65 -13.02
C PHE A 128 -2.37 -6.70 -11.69
N PHE A 129 -2.95 -6.03 -10.70
CA PHE A 129 -2.50 -5.97 -9.31
C PHE A 129 -3.61 -6.35 -8.35
N GLY A 130 -3.26 -7.10 -7.32
CA GLY A 130 -4.15 -7.50 -6.21
C GLY A 130 -3.40 -7.39 -4.90
N PRO A 131 -3.39 -6.21 -4.25
CA PRO A 131 -2.81 -6.06 -2.92
C PRO A 131 -3.74 -6.62 -1.85
N GLU A 132 -3.14 -7.14 -0.79
CA GLU A 132 -3.77 -7.66 0.43
C GLU A 132 -3.35 -6.78 1.62
N PRO A 133 -3.95 -5.60 1.81
CA PRO A 133 -3.57 -4.70 2.89
C PRO A 133 -4.12 -5.19 4.23
N GLU A 134 -3.22 -5.53 5.15
CA GLU A 134 -3.53 -5.79 6.54
C GLU A 134 -3.55 -4.49 7.34
N PHE A 135 -4.33 -4.45 8.41
CA PHE A 135 -4.46 -3.27 9.27
C PHE A 135 -4.85 -3.67 10.70
N PHE A 136 -4.60 -2.75 11.63
CA PHE A 136 -5.02 -2.89 13.01
C PHE A 136 -6.19 -1.95 13.33
N ILE A 137 -7.08 -2.41 14.20
CA ILE A 137 -8.15 -1.60 14.80
C ILE A 137 -7.94 -1.61 16.31
N PHE A 138 -7.93 -0.42 16.93
CA PHE A 138 -7.71 -0.22 18.36
C PHE A 138 -8.86 0.57 18.99
N ASP A 139 -9.04 0.41 20.30
CA ASP A 139 -10.02 1.18 21.09
C ASP A 139 -9.48 2.57 21.45
N ASP A 140 -8.18 2.69 21.80
CA ASP A 140 -7.54 3.92 22.17
C ASP A 140 -6.05 3.89 21.82
N VAL A 141 -5.53 4.99 21.28
CA VAL A 141 -4.11 5.14 20.97
C VAL A 141 -3.63 6.51 21.42
N ARG A 142 -2.65 6.52 22.32
CA ARG A 142 -2.02 7.74 22.83
C ARG A 142 -0.51 7.66 22.63
N TRP A 143 0.09 8.77 22.29
CA TRP A 143 1.55 8.86 22.20
C TRP A 143 2.02 10.27 22.56
N HIS A 144 3.26 10.34 22.99
CA HIS A 144 3.91 11.59 23.38
C HIS A 144 5.41 11.50 23.09
N THR A 145 6.01 12.58 22.62
CA THR A 145 7.44 12.71 22.40
C THR A 145 7.84 14.17 22.58
N ASP A 146 8.48 14.48 23.69
CA ASP A 146 9.11 15.78 23.97
C ASP A 146 10.37 15.62 24.83
N MET A 147 10.90 16.74 25.33
CA MET A 147 12.11 16.74 26.16
C MET A 147 11.92 16.05 27.53
N SER A 148 10.71 15.92 28.03
CA SER A 148 10.41 15.32 29.33
C SER A 148 10.20 13.81 29.26
N GLY A 149 9.89 13.27 28.07
CA GLY A 149 9.67 11.85 27.90
C GLY A 149 9.09 11.46 26.57
N THR A 150 9.06 10.16 26.34
CA THR A 150 8.42 9.56 25.17
C THR A 150 7.68 8.29 25.58
N PHE A 151 6.48 8.12 25.05
CA PHE A 151 5.71 6.90 25.20
C PHE A 151 4.73 6.73 24.04
N PHE A 152 4.26 5.51 23.85
CA PHE A 152 3.00 5.22 23.21
C PHE A 152 2.21 4.22 24.06
N LYS A 153 0.89 4.32 24.01
CA LYS A 153 -0.01 3.38 24.69
C LYS A 153 -1.17 3.04 23.77
N ILE A 154 -1.42 1.75 23.63
CA ILE A 154 -2.49 1.19 22.80
C ILE A 154 -3.41 0.38 23.71
N GLU A 155 -4.71 0.60 23.57
CA GLU A 155 -5.74 -0.23 24.20
C GLU A 155 -6.58 -0.91 23.12
N GLU A 156 -6.83 -2.17 23.34
CA GLU A 156 -7.63 -2.98 22.42
C GLU A 156 -8.27 -4.14 23.20
N TYR A 157 -9.57 -4.38 22.96
CA TYR A 157 -10.38 -5.35 23.73
C TYR A 157 -9.83 -6.79 23.63
N GLU A 158 -9.40 -7.20 22.42
CA GLU A 158 -8.89 -8.54 22.19
C GLU A 158 -7.44 -8.74 22.68
N ALA A 159 -6.78 -7.67 23.11
CA ALA A 159 -5.37 -7.71 23.49
C ALA A 159 -5.11 -8.65 24.68
N PRO A 160 -4.05 -9.48 24.62
CA PRO A 160 -3.68 -10.37 25.71
C PRO A 160 -3.42 -9.68 27.04
N TRP A 161 -2.90 -8.42 27.01
CA TRP A 161 -2.65 -7.63 28.24
C TRP A 161 -3.93 -7.19 28.98
N ASN A 162 -5.09 -7.30 28.31
CA ASN A 162 -6.40 -7.01 28.91
C ASN A 162 -7.06 -8.22 29.59
N SER A 163 -6.42 -9.38 29.64
CA SER A 163 -7.00 -10.60 30.22
C SER A 163 -7.39 -10.44 31.71
N GLY A 164 -6.65 -9.64 32.48
CA GLY A 164 -6.94 -9.32 33.88
C GLY A 164 -7.61 -7.98 34.12
N THR A 165 -7.93 -7.22 33.06
CA THR A 165 -8.45 -5.86 33.18
C THR A 165 -9.97 -5.88 33.46
N LYS A 166 -10.42 -5.06 34.41
CA LYS A 166 -11.85 -4.82 34.63
C LYS A 166 -12.33 -3.79 33.59
N LEU A 167 -13.16 -4.25 32.66
CA LEU A 167 -13.72 -3.41 31.60
C LEU A 167 -15.15 -2.97 31.99
N GLU A 168 -15.60 -1.84 31.45
CA GLU A 168 -17.00 -1.45 31.50
C GLU A 168 -17.87 -2.49 30.79
N GLY A 169 -18.95 -2.91 31.40
CA GLY A 169 -19.76 -4.02 30.88
C GLY A 169 -19.20 -5.42 31.16
N GLY A 170 -18.06 -5.53 31.86
CA GLY A 170 -17.38 -6.77 32.23
C GLY A 170 -16.40 -7.30 31.20
N ASN A 171 -15.39 -8.02 31.66
CA ASN A 171 -14.42 -8.72 30.80
C ASN A 171 -14.98 -10.11 30.47
N ARG A 172 -15.30 -10.35 29.21
CA ARG A 172 -15.94 -11.61 28.75
C ARG A 172 -14.96 -12.77 28.55
N GLY A 173 -13.65 -12.50 28.63
CA GLY A 173 -12.60 -13.53 28.57
C GLY A 173 -12.22 -14.03 27.18
N HIS A 174 -13.10 -13.92 26.19
CA HIS A 174 -12.84 -14.38 24.83
C HIS A 174 -11.87 -13.41 24.13
N ARG A 175 -10.67 -13.89 23.77
CA ARG A 175 -9.68 -13.16 23.00
C ARG A 175 -8.63 -14.09 22.38
N PRO A 176 -8.00 -13.68 21.26
CA PRO A 176 -6.87 -14.41 20.70
C PRO A 176 -5.65 -14.39 21.64
N THR A 177 -4.80 -15.40 21.52
CA THR A 177 -3.46 -15.35 22.09
C THR A 177 -2.50 -14.60 21.15
N VAL A 178 -1.30 -14.29 21.62
CA VAL A 178 -0.20 -13.78 20.77
C VAL A 178 0.00 -14.75 19.60
N LYS A 179 0.01 -14.24 18.37
CA LYS A 179 0.04 -15.00 17.10
C LYS A 179 -1.10 -16.01 16.93
N GLY A 180 -2.17 -15.88 17.69
CA GLY A 180 -3.32 -16.78 17.67
C GLY A 180 -4.58 -16.21 17.03
N GLY A 181 -4.47 -15.08 16.32
CA GLY A 181 -5.62 -14.37 15.73
C GLY A 181 -6.09 -14.85 14.37
N TYR A 182 -5.43 -15.86 13.76
CA TYR A 182 -5.81 -16.28 12.41
C TYR A 182 -7.07 -17.15 12.42
N PHE A 183 -8.16 -16.60 11.88
CA PHE A 183 -9.46 -17.25 11.65
C PHE A 183 -10.23 -17.76 12.89
N PRO A 184 -10.18 -17.13 14.09
CA PRO A 184 -11.06 -17.56 15.15
C PRO A 184 -12.50 -17.20 14.80
N VAL A 185 -13.44 -18.02 15.25
CA VAL A 185 -14.86 -17.66 15.14
C VAL A 185 -15.26 -16.70 16.25
N PRO A 186 -16.28 -15.83 16.06
CA PRO A 186 -16.88 -15.08 17.16
C PRO A 186 -17.31 -15.98 18.33
N PRO A 187 -17.21 -15.56 19.59
CA PRO A 187 -16.89 -14.20 20.03
C PRO A 187 -15.40 -13.90 20.25
N VAL A 188 -14.48 -14.81 19.94
CA VAL A 188 -13.02 -14.55 20.00
C VAL A 188 -12.66 -13.46 19.00
N ASP A 189 -13.14 -13.55 17.76
CA ASP A 189 -13.15 -12.47 16.78
C ASP A 189 -14.29 -11.51 17.11
N SER A 190 -13.98 -10.34 17.65
CA SER A 190 -14.98 -9.33 18.04
C SER A 190 -15.32 -8.34 16.92
N MET A 191 -14.66 -8.42 15.74
CA MET A 191 -14.74 -7.40 14.70
C MET A 191 -15.45 -7.87 13.41
N GLN A 192 -16.09 -9.03 13.45
CA GLN A 192 -16.77 -9.62 12.29
C GLN A 192 -17.77 -8.65 11.64
N ASP A 193 -18.65 -8.03 12.44
CA ASP A 193 -19.70 -7.15 11.90
C ASP A 193 -19.10 -5.85 11.33
N MET A 194 -18.04 -5.33 11.93
CA MET A 194 -17.34 -4.14 11.43
C MET A 194 -16.72 -4.40 10.05
N ARG A 195 -16.03 -5.53 9.86
CA ARG A 195 -15.50 -5.93 8.53
C ARG A 195 -16.62 -6.18 7.53
N ALA A 196 -17.75 -6.76 7.96
CA ALA A 196 -18.92 -6.95 7.10
C ALA A 196 -19.47 -5.60 6.59
N GLU A 197 -19.56 -4.58 7.45
CA GLU A 197 -19.97 -3.24 7.05
C GLU A 197 -18.95 -2.60 6.08
N MET A 198 -17.64 -2.69 6.36
CA MET A 198 -16.60 -2.26 5.43
C MET A 198 -16.75 -2.89 4.05
N SER A 199 -17.01 -4.21 4.01
CA SER A 199 -17.22 -4.96 2.78
C SER A 199 -18.44 -4.45 1.99
N LEU A 200 -19.58 -4.27 2.63
CA LEU A 200 -20.80 -3.79 1.98
C LEU A 200 -20.63 -2.37 1.43
N ILE A 201 -19.95 -1.50 2.15
CA ILE A 201 -19.65 -0.14 1.68
C ILE A 201 -18.70 -0.19 0.47
N LEU A 202 -17.62 -0.98 0.52
CA LEU A 202 -16.71 -1.14 -0.62
C LEU A 202 -17.43 -1.64 -1.86
N GLU A 203 -18.29 -2.64 -1.72
CA GLU A 203 -19.09 -3.15 -2.84
C GLU A 203 -20.06 -2.11 -3.39
N SER A 204 -20.68 -1.28 -2.54
CA SER A 204 -21.52 -0.16 -2.98
C SER A 204 -20.77 0.89 -3.78
N LEU A 205 -19.45 1.04 -3.52
CA LEU A 205 -18.54 1.91 -4.26
C LEU A 205 -17.96 1.23 -5.52
N GLY A 206 -18.40 0.01 -5.84
CA GLY A 206 -17.96 -0.73 -7.03
C GLY A 206 -16.61 -1.45 -6.85
N ILE A 207 -16.16 -1.66 -5.61
CA ILE A 207 -14.95 -2.40 -5.27
C ILE A 207 -15.33 -3.79 -4.75
N PRO A 208 -15.25 -4.86 -5.57
CA PRO A 208 -15.66 -6.19 -5.14
C PRO A 208 -14.75 -6.73 -4.03
N VAL A 209 -15.35 -7.20 -2.94
CA VAL A 209 -14.63 -7.85 -1.83
C VAL A 209 -14.73 -9.36 -2.00
N GLU A 210 -13.60 -10.07 -1.90
CA GLU A 210 -13.52 -11.52 -2.08
C GLU A 210 -13.49 -12.27 -0.74
N VAL A 211 -12.86 -11.65 0.30
CA VAL A 211 -12.70 -12.26 1.62
C VAL A 211 -12.40 -11.18 2.66
N PHE A 212 -12.79 -11.43 3.91
CA PHE A 212 -12.30 -10.68 5.06
C PHE A 212 -12.22 -11.60 6.28
N HIS A 213 -11.25 -11.33 7.13
CA HIS A 213 -10.99 -12.15 8.32
C HIS A 213 -10.15 -11.42 9.35
N HIS A 214 -10.09 -12.00 10.56
CA HIS A 214 -9.10 -11.65 11.56
C HIS A 214 -7.73 -12.22 11.15
N GLU A 215 -6.66 -11.42 11.31
CA GLU A 215 -5.30 -11.80 10.99
C GLU A 215 -4.53 -12.36 12.20
N VAL A 216 -3.26 -12.75 11.97
CA VAL A 216 -2.43 -13.53 12.90
C VAL A 216 -2.15 -12.81 14.21
N ALA A 217 -1.92 -11.48 14.20
CA ALA A 217 -1.70 -10.75 15.45
C ALA A 217 -2.98 -10.73 16.29
N GLY A 218 -2.85 -11.11 17.56
CA GLY A 218 -3.98 -11.19 18.48
C GLY A 218 -4.72 -9.87 18.72
N PRO A 219 -4.03 -8.74 18.94
CA PRO A 219 -4.69 -7.48 19.22
C PRO A 219 -5.24 -6.78 17.97
N GLY A 220 -6.42 -7.15 17.50
CA GLY A 220 -7.19 -6.38 16.55
C GLY A 220 -6.63 -6.29 15.13
N GLN A 221 -5.89 -7.28 14.63
CA GLN A 221 -5.39 -7.31 13.26
C GLN A 221 -6.44 -7.89 12.30
N ASN A 222 -6.61 -7.24 11.16
CA ASN A 222 -7.63 -7.55 10.17
C ASN A 222 -7.07 -7.48 8.75
N GLU A 223 -7.74 -8.20 7.83
CA GLU A 223 -7.51 -8.11 6.40
C GLU A 223 -8.84 -8.09 5.63
N LEU A 224 -8.89 -7.28 4.57
CA LEU A 224 -9.92 -7.33 3.54
C LEU A 224 -9.26 -7.58 2.18
N GLY A 225 -9.49 -8.76 1.63
CA GLY A 225 -9.10 -9.12 0.27
C GLY A 225 -10.12 -8.62 -0.74
N THR A 226 -9.68 -7.82 -1.69
CA THR A 226 -10.52 -7.28 -2.77
C THR A 226 -10.03 -7.76 -4.12
N LYS A 227 -10.93 -7.81 -5.10
CA LYS A 227 -10.61 -8.28 -6.45
C LYS A 227 -9.46 -7.49 -7.08
N PHE A 228 -8.60 -8.18 -7.83
CA PHE A 228 -7.55 -7.55 -8.62
C PHE A 228 -8.12 -6.63 -9.71
N SER A 229 -7.34 -5.63 -10.11
CA SER A 229 -7.66 -4.73 -11.22
C SER A 229 -6.39 -4.22 -11.92
N THR A 230 -6.53 -3.36 -12.92
CA THR A 230 -5.40 -2.70 -13.59
C THR A 230 -4.67 -1.77 -12.62
N LEU A 231 -3.43 -1.45 -12.91
CA LEU A 231 -2.51 -0.74 -12.02
C LEU A 231 -3.12 0.54 -11.43
N VAL A 232 -3.57 1.47 -12.26
CA VAL A 232 -4.14 2.76 -11.80
C VAL A 232 -5.43 2.53 -11.03
N GLN A 233 -6.37 1.77 -11.59
CA GLN A 233 -7.65 1.49 -10.93
C GLN A 233 -7.46 0.80 -9.58
N ARG A 234 -6.51 -0.14 -9.50
CA ARG A 234 -6.25 -0.85 -8.25
C ARG A 234 -5.62 0.05 -7.19
N ALA A 235 -4.77 1.00 -7.60
CA ALA A 235 -4.22 2.01 -6.70
C ALA A 235 -5.32 2.96 -6.19
N ASP A 236 -6.21 3.44 -7.06
CA ASP A 236 -7.40 4.21 -6.68
C ASP A 236 -8.24 3.45 -5.64
N TRP A 237 -8.54 2.17 -5.90
CA TRP A 237 -9.31 1.31 -5.00
C TRP A 237 -8.62 1.07 -3.65
N THR A 238 -7.29 1.03 -3.63
CA THR A 238 -6.53 0.86 -2.39
C THR A 238 -6.67 2.08 -1.48
N GLN A 239 -6.67 3.30 -2.06
CA GLN A 239 -6.92 4.53 -1.30
C GLN A 239 -8.35 4.56 -0.75
N VAL A 240 -9.34 4.23 -1.58
CA VAL A 240 -10.74 4.13 -1.14
C VAL A 240 -10.91 3.07 -0.04
N LEU A 241 -10.24 1.91 -0.14
CA LEU A 241 -10.26 0.88 0.91
C LEU A 241 -9.73 1.44 2.24
N LYS A 242 -8.59 2.13 2.23
CA LYS A 242 -8.03 2.75 3.44
C LYS A 242 -9.00 3.77 4.04
N TYR A 243 -9.62 4.60 3.20
CA TYR A 243 -10.63 5.57 3.61
C TYR A 243 -11.83 4.91 4.27
N VAL A 244 -12.39 3.87 3.67
CA VAL A 244 -13.55 3.12 4.20
C VAL A 244 -13.20 2.47 5.53
N VAL A 245 -12.07 1.77 5.62
CA VAL A 245 -11.62 1.11 6.86
C VAL A 245 -11.51 2.11 8.02
N GLN A 246 -10.88 3.25 7.78
CA GLN A 246 -10.68 4.27 8.83
C GLN A 246 -12.01 4.91 9.25
N ASN A 247 -12.91 5.20 8.32
CA ASN A 247 -14.19 5.84 8.64
C ASN A 247 -15.18 4.87 9.31
N VAL A 248 -15.24 3.62 8.89
CA VAL A 248 -16.06 2.61 9.58
C VAL A 248 -15.55 2.39 10.99
N ALA A 249 -14.23 2.22 11.19
CA ALA A 249 -13.67 2.09 12.53
C ALA A 249 -14.05 3.30 13.42
N ASN A 250 -13.95 4.52 12.88
CA ASN A 250 -14.35 5.74 13.58
C ASN A 250 -15.84 5.76 13.94
N ALA A 251 -16.72 5.29 13.07
CA ALA A 251 -18.16 5.18 13.33
C ALA A 251 -18.47 4.22 14.47
N TYR A 252 -17.64 3.20 14.68
CA TYR A 252 -17.72 2.27 15.82
C TYR A 252 -17.02 2.78 17.09
N GLY A 253 -16.52 4.03 17.09
CA GLY A 253 -15.78 4.60 18.24
C GLY A 253 -14.39 4.00 18.43
N LYS A 254 -13.82 3.41 17.36
CA LYS A 254 -12.49 2.80 17.31
C LYS A 254 -11.59 3.57 16.36
N THR A 255 -10.34 3.18 16.25
CA THR A 255 -9.38 3.76 15.31
C THR A 255 -8.64 2.68 14.54
N ALA A 256 -8.52 2.83 13.21
CA ALA A 256 -7.79 1.91 12.35
C ALA A 256 -6.46 2.51 11.89
N THR A 257 -5.44 1.67 11.81
CA THR A 257 -4.12 2.06 11.31
C THR A 257 -3.55 1.04 10.33
N PHE A 258 -2.92 1.56 9.28
CA PHE A 258 -2.11 0.81 8.32
C PHE A 258 -0.60 0.85 8.66
N MET A 259 -0.26 1.21 9.88
CA MET A 259 1.12 1.17 10.39
C MET A 259 1.65 -0.27 10.39
N PRO A 260 2.82 -0.56 9.78
CA PRO A 260 3.29 -1.95 9.60
C PRO A 260 3.58 -2.69 10.90
N LYS A 261 4.06 -1.99 11.93
CA LYS A 261 4.43 -2.60 13.22
C LYS A 261 4.04 -1.71 14.39
N PRO A 262 2.75 -1.64 14.74
CA PRO A 262 2.31 -0.82 15.88
C PRO A 262 2.53 -1.52 17.23
N ILE A 263 2.64 -2.85 17.27
CA ILE A 263 2.69 -3.65 18.50
C ILE A 263 4.00 -4.42 18.57
N VAL A 264 4.64 -4.39 19.74
CA VAL A 264 5.83 -5.18 20.07
C VAL A 264 5.42 -6.61 20.43
N GLY A 265 6.18 -7.60 19.94
CA GLY A 265 6.02 -9.00 20.37
C GLY A 265 4.92 -9.80 19.66
N ASP A 266 4.20 -9.21 18.70
CA ASP A 266 3.24 -9.88 17.83
C ASP A 266 3.53 -9.59 16.35
N ASN A 267 2.76 -10.16 15.41
CA ASN A 267 2.96 -9.95 13.98
C ASN A 267 2.70 -8.48 13.58
N GLY A 268 3.33 -8.04 12.51
CA GLY A 268 3.04 -6.75 11.86
C GLY A 268 2.15 -6.92 10.64
N SER A 269 1.72 -5.81 10.04
CA SER A 269 0.87 -5.76 8.85
C SER A 269 1.70 -5.74 7.57
N GLY A 270 1.42 -6.67 6.66
CA GLY A 270 1.88 -6.67 5.28
C GLY A 270 0.87 -6.06 4.33
N MET A 271 1.33 -5.75 3.14
CA MET A 271 0.49 -5.56 1.97
C MET A 271 1.11 -6.38 0.84
N HIS A 272 0.81 -7.68 0.83
CA HIS A 272 1.29 -8.57 -0.21
C HIS A 272 0.70 -8.15 -1.55
N VAL A 273 1.51 -8.14 -2.60
CA VAL A 273 1.09 -7.66 -3.91
C VAL A 273 1.11 -8.78 -4.92
N HIS A 274 -0.08 -9.30 -5.24
CA HIS A 274 -0.27 -10.19 -6.37
C HIS A 274 -0.19 -9.40 -7.67
N GLN A 275 0.48 -9.94 -8.67
CA GLN A 275 0.65 -9.27 -9.95
C GLN A 275 0.82 -10.24 -11.12
N SER A 276 0.37 -9.82 -12.30
CA SER A 276 0.55 -10.51 -13.56
C SER A 276 0.53 -9.55 -14.74
N ILE A 277 1.24 -9.89 -15.82
CA ILE A 277 1.28 -9.12 -17.07
C ILE A 277 0.54 -9.89 -18.16
N TRP A 278 -0.26 -9.16 -18.94
CA TRP A 278 -1.09 -9.71 -20.00
C TRP A 278 -0.82 -9.01 -21.32
N LYS A 279 -1.08 -9.71 -22.42
CA LYS A 279 -1.05 -9.19 -23.78
C LYS A 279 -2.12 -9.86 -24.63
N ASP A 280 -2.91 -9.08 -25.36
CA ASP A 280 -3.98 -9.57 -26.22
C ASP A 280 -4.93 -10.56 -25.50
N GLY A 281 -5.28 -10.25 -24.24
CA GLY A 281 -6.15 -11.07 -23.40
C GLY A 281 -5.53 -12.38 -22.89
N LYS A 282 -4.22 -12.57 -23.07
CA LYS A 282 -3.48 -13.76 -22.59
C LYS A 282 -2.56 -13.42 -21.44
N ASN A 283 -2.59 -14.26 -20.40
CA ASN A 283 -1.70 -14.15 -19.24
C ASN A 283 -0.28 -14.60 -19.64
N LEU A 284 0.68 -13.68 -19.65
CA LEU A 284 2.08 -13.96 -20.01
C LEU A 284 2.84 -14.72 -18.92
N PHE A 285 2.29 -14.82 -17.72
CA PHE A 285 2.92 -15.56 -16.62
C PHE A 285 2.65 -17.07 -16.69
N ALA A 286 1.64 -17.50 -17.45
CA ALA A 286 1.32 -18.90 -17.61
C ALA A 286 2.28 -19.59 -18.60
N GLY A 287 2.79 -20.77 -18.22
CA GLY A 287 3.71 -21.58 -19.02
C GLY A 287 3.88 -22.98 -18.47
N ASP A 288 4.88 -23.69 -18.97
CA ASP A 288 5.16 -25.08 -18.62
C ASP A 288 6.37 -25.25 -17.68
N GLY A 289 6.95 -24.16 -17.22
CA GLY A 289 8.10 -24.16 -16.31
C GLY A 289 7.72 -24.41 -14.85
N TYR A 290 8.63 -24.04 -13.94
CA TYR A 290 8.45 -24.21 -12.50
C TYR A 290 7.12 -23.61 -12.02
N ALA A 291 6.35 -24.40 -11.29
CA ALA A 291 5.01 -24.02 -10.79
C ALA A 291 4.01 -23.55 -11.87
N GLY A 292 4.22 -23.96 -13.14
CA GLY A 292 3.39 -23.54 -14.28
C GLY A 292 3.64 -22.08 -14.71
N LEU A 293 4.82 -21.53 -14.42
CA LEU A 293 5.25 -20.23 -14.89
C LEU A 293 5.90 -20.33 -16.27
N SER A 294 5.78 -19.25 -17.02
CA SER A 294 6.55 -19.01 -18.24
C SER A 294 7.96 -18.50 -17.92
N GLU A 295 8.84 -18.53 -18.93
CA GLU A 295 10.15 -17.88 -18.86
C GLU A 295 10.03 -16.38 -18.63
N PHE A 296 9.01 -15.74 -19.22
CA PHE A 296 8.68 -14.34 -18.97
C PHE A 296 8.46 -14.05 -17.47
N ALA A 297 7.68 -14.88 -16.79
CA ALA A 297 7.41 -14.74 -15.36
C ALA A 297 8.67 -14.96 -14.51
N LEU A 298 9.53 -15.91 -14.87
CA LEU A 298 10.80 -16.13 -14.18
C LEU A 298 11.72 -14.91 -14.31
N TYR A 299 11.87 -14.33 -15.50
CA TYR A 299 12.63 -13.11 -15.68
C TYR A 299 12.03 -11.93 -14.92
N TYR A 300 10.69 -11.82 -14.88
CA TYR A 300 10.00 -10.81 -14.09
C TYR A 300 10.32 -10.94 -12.59
N ILE A 301 10.30 -12.14 -12.04
CA ILE A 301 10.75 -12.43 -10.66
C ILE A 301 12.22 -12.03 -10.49
N GLY A 302 13.07 -12.38 -11.44
CA GLY A 302 14.50 -12.03 -11.41
C GLY A 302 14.75 -10.54 -11.32
N GLY A 303 13.97 -9.75 -12.04
CA GLY A 303 14.01 -8.29 -11.99
C GLY A 303 13.61 -7.75 -10.60
N ILE A 304 12.52 -8.26 -10.03
CA ILE A 304 12.09 -7.84 -8.68
C ILE A 304 13.15 -8.20 -7.64
N ILE A 305 13.72 -9.39 -7.66
CA ILE A 305 14.76 -9.82 -6.72
C ILE A 305 16.02 -8.96 -6.88
N LYS A 306 16.46 -8.70 -8.11
CA LYS A 306 17.62 -7.84 -8.40
C LYS A 306 17.47 -6.45 -7.81
N HIS A 307 16.29 -5.86 -7.96
CA HIS A 307 16.02 -4.48 -7.55
C HIS A 307 15.37 -4.36 -6.16
N ALA A 308 15.19 -5.47 -5.43
CA ALA A 308 14.42 -5.52 -4.18
C ALA A 308 14.89 -4.49 -3.14
N ARG A 309 16.18 -4.27 -2.99
CA ARG A 309 16.72 -3.30 -2.03
C ARG A 309 16.37 -1.85 -2.39
N ALA A 310 16.43 -1.50 -3.67
CA ALA A 310 15.96 -0.18 -4.15
C ALA A 310 14.42 -0.07 -4.05
N LEU A 311 13.71 -1.15 -4.37
CA LEU A 311 12.25 -1.23 -4.22
C LEU A 311 11.81 -1.01 -2.77
N ASN A 312 12.58 -1.48 -1.76
CA ASN A 312 12.22 -1.30 -0.35
C ASN A 312 12.03 0.17 0.03
N ALA A 313 12.73 1.11 -0.58
CA ALA A 313 12.51 2.55 -0.33
C ALA A 313 11.06 2.98 -0.65
N ILE A 314 10.42 2.33 -1.62
CA ILE A 314 9.06 2.65 -2.11
C ILE A 314 8.03 1.68 -1.52
N THR A 315 8.35 0.38 -1.42
CA THR A 315 7.43 -0.66 -0.94
C THR A 315 7.37 -0.75 0.59
N ASN A 316 8.41 -0.27 1.28
CA ASN A 316 8.55 -0.24 2.73
C ASN A 316 9.04 1.15 3.17
N PRO A 317 8.19 2.21 2.97
CA PRO A 317 8.64 3.59 2.92
C PRO A 317 8.78 4.27 4.27
N GLY A 318 8.56 3.56 5.37
CA GLY A 318 8.65 4.13 6.71
C GLY A 318 9.76 3.50 7.54
N THR A 319 10.27 4.23 8.55
CA THR A 319 11.18 3.67 9.54
C THR A 319 10.54 2.50 10.32
N ASN A 320 9.22 2.55 10.49
CA ASN A 320 8.43 1.48 11.12
C ASN A 320 8.33 0.22 10.25
N SER A 321 8.44 0.33 8.94
CA SER A 321 8.45 -0.81 7.99
C SER A 321 9.51 -1.85 8.36
N TYR A 322 10.68 -1.40 8.78
CA TYR A 322 11.83 -2.25 9.12
C TYR A 322 11.74 -2.88 10.52
N LYS A 323 10.77 -2.46 11.33
CA LYS A 323 10.37 -3.16 12.57
C LYS A 323 9.46 -4.35 12.28
N ARG A 324 8.77 -4.36 11.12
CA ARG A 324 8.05 -5.52 10.58
C ARG A 324 9.01 -6.49 9.87
N LEU A 325 9.91 -5.99 9.03
CA LEU A 325 10.85 -6.79 8.23
C LEU A 325 11.98 -7.39 9.09
N VAL A 326 11.59 -8.20 10.07
CA VAL A 326 12.49 -8.92 10.97
C VAL A 326 12.14 -10.41 10.97
N PRO A 327 13.11 -11.33 11.13
CA PRO A 327 12.84 -12.76 11.21
C PRO A 327 11.90 -13.13 12.38
N GLY A 328 11.08 -14.16 12.20
CA GLY A 328 10.24 -14.73 13.26
C GLY A 328 8.84 -14.16 13.42
N TYR A 329 8.42 -13.20 12.56
CA TYR A 329 7.08 -12.59 12.58
C TYR A 329 6.38 -12.68 11.23
N GLU A 330 6.61 -13.77 10.48
CA GLU A 330 6.02 -14.05 9.17
C GLU A 330 6.28 -12.99 8.09
N ALA A 331 7.26 -12.12 8.31
CA ALA A 331 7.74 -11.16 7.33
C ALA A 331 8.91 -11.77 6.54
N PRO A 332 8.82 -11.88 5.20
CA PRO A 332 9.87 -12.50 4.39
C PRO A 332 11.03 -11.51 4.21
N VAL A 333 12.18 -11.83 4.82
CA VAL A 333 13.39 -11.01 4.70
C VAL A 333 14.38 -11.55 3.67
N LYS A 334 14.28 -12.82 3.29
CA LYS A 334 15.17 -13.47 2.32
C LYS A 334 14.69 -13.29 0.89
N LEU A 335 15.56 -12.79 0.02
CA LEU A 335 15.29 -12.55 -1.39
C LEU A 335 15.37 -13.86 -2.19
N ALA A 336 14.29 -14.59 -2.17
CA ALA A 336 14.11 -15.86 -2.85
C ALA A 336 12.68 -15.98 -3.38
N TYR A 337 12.44 -16.96 -4.26
CA TYR A 337 11.10 -17.27 -4.73
C TYR A 337 10.75 -18.75 -4.52
N SER A 338 9.48 -19.04 -4.36
CA SER A 338 9.00 -20.41 -4.18
C SER A 338 7.51 -20.56 -4.47
N ALA A 339 7.10 -21.75 -4.94
CA ALA A 339 5.70 -22.08 -5.22
C ALA A 339 4.86 -22.37 -3.96
N LYS A 340 5.46 -22.80 -2.85
CA LYS A 340 4.72 -23.29 -1.67
C LYS A 340 5.21 -22.68 -0.36
N ASN A 341 6.41 -22.12 -0.36
CA ASN A 341 7.10 -21.67 0.82
C ASN A 341 6.78 -20.22 1.12
N ARG A 342 6.07 -19.96 2.22
CA ARG A 342 5.69 -18.61 2.66
C ARG A 342 6.84 -17.81 3.26
N SER A 343 7.99 -18.45 3.53
CA SER A 343 9.20 -17.74 4.00
C SER A 343 9.96 -17.02 2.87
N ALA A 344 9.65 -17.30 1.60
CA ALA A 344 10.22 -16.61 0.45
C ALA A 344 9.58 -15.23 0.21
N SER A 345 10.37 -14.26 -0.20
CA SER A 345 9.89 -12.89 -0.50
C SER A 345 8.99 -12.80 -1.75
N ILE A 346 9.16 -13.74 -2.68
CA ILE A 346 8.26 -13.91 -3.84
C ILE A 346 7.64 -15.31 -3.76
N ARG A 347 6.31 -15.33 -3.62
CA ARG A 347 5.54 -16.57 -3.62
C ARG A 347 4.80 -16.74 -4.94
N ILE A 348 4.68 -17.98 -5.41
CA ILE A 348 3.87 -18.33 -6.57
C ILE A 348 2.64 -19.08 -6.04
N PRO A 349 1.46 -18.45 -5.97
CA PRO A 349 0.24 -19.11 -5.51
C PRO A 349 -0.14 -20.27 -6.42
N HIS A 350 -0.57 -21.38 -5.81
CA HIS A 350 -1.10 -22.49 -6.58
C HIS A 350 -2.47 -22.15 -7.15
N VAL A 351 -2.63 -22.25 -8.46
CA VAL A 351 -3.91 -22.07 -9.15
C VAL A 351 -4.05 -23.12 -10.26
N ALA A 352 -5.24 -23.71 -10.38
CA ALA A 352 -5.52 -24.70 -11.41
C ALA A 352 -5.67 -24.06 -12.80
N ASN A 353 -6.32 -22.87 -12.86
CA ASN A 353 -6.57 -22.16 -14.10
C ASN A 353 -5.35 -21.34 -14.53
N PRO A 354 -4.78 -21.53 -15.71
CA PRO A 354 -3.66 -20.73 -16.23
C PRO A 354 -3.94 -19.22 -16.27
N LYS A 355 -5.19 -18.79 -16.45
CA LYS A 355 -5.57 -17.38 -16.37
C LYS A 355 -5.33 -16.75 -14.99
N GLY A 356 -5.35 -17.54 -13.94
CA GLY A 356 -5.06 -17.08 -12.57
C GLY A 356 -3.58 -17.09 -12.21
N ARG A 357 -2.67 -17.48 -13.13
CA ARG A 357 -1.24 -17.54 -12.86
C ARG A 357 -0.68 -16.17 -12.53
N ARG A 358 -0.01 -16.04 -11.38
CA ARG A 358 0.51 -14.79 -10.85
C ARG A 358 1.67 -15.03 -9.90
N ILE A 359 2.35 -13.97 -9.54
CA ILE A 359 3.31 -13.95 -8.44
C ILE A 359 2.80 -13.05 -7.31
N GLU A 360 3.31 -13.24 -6.12
CA GLU A 360 3.01 -12.47 -4.92
C GLU A 360 4.31 -11.94 -4.32
N ALA A 361 4.51 -10.62 -4.36
CA ALA A 361 5.58 -9.97 -3.63
C ALA A 361 5.13 -9.76 -2.18
N ARG A 362 5.85 -10.32 -1.20
CA ARG A 362 5.41 -10.39 0.20
C ARG A 362 6.10 -9.40 1.13
N PHE A 363 7.17 -8.74 0.69
CA PHE A 363 7.86 -7.74 1.51
C PHE A 363 7.14 -6.38 1.59
N PRO A 364 6.33 -5.93 0.63
CA PRO A 364 5.63 -4.64 0.74
C PRO A 364 4.73 -4.55 1.98
N ASP A 365 4.53 -3.35 2.48
CA ASP A 365 3.65 -3.07 3.62
C ASP A 365 2.64 -1.95 3.32
N PRO A 366 1.59 -1.78 4.15
CA PRO A 366 0.49 -0.89 3.81
C PRO A 366 0.80 0.61 3.94
N LEU A 367 2.00 1.03 4.39
CA LEU A 367 2.44 2.42 4.24
C LEU A 367 2.80 2.76 2.80
N MET A 368 3.03 1.77 1.96
CA MET A 368 3.36 1.97 0.56
C MET A 368 2.31 2.84 -0.14
N ASN A 369 2.78 3.88 -0.84
CA ASN A 369 1.95 4.59 -1.80
C ASN A 369 1.60 3.62 -2.94
N PRO A 370 0.31 3.24 -3.13
CA PRO A 370 -0.04 2.19 -4.08
C PRO A 370 0.31 2.53 -5.52
N TYR A 371 0.20 3.80 -5.92
CA TYR A 371 0.57 4.24 -7.26
C TYR A 371 2.07 4.06 -7.53
N LEU A 372 2.91 4.51 -6.58
CA LEU A 372 4.36 4.40 -6.71
C LEU A 372 4.82 2.95 -6.57
N GLY A 373 4.25 2.21 -5.62
CA GLY A 373 4.66 0.84 -5.31
C GLY A 373 4.34 -0.14 -6.44
N PHE A 374 3.12 -0.10 -6.98
CA PHE A 374 2.74 -0.97 -8.10
C PHE A 374 3.55 -0.63 -9.36
N SER A 375 3.75 0.67 -9.63
CA SER A 375 4.59 1.12 -10.74
C SER A 375 6.03 0.63 -10.60
N ALA A 376 6.62 0.78 -9.42
CA ALA A 376 8.00 0.37 -9.18
C ALA A 376 8.20 -1.15 -9.27
N LEU A 377 7.27 -1.94 -8.72
CA LEU A 377 7.28 -3.40 -8.85
C LEU A 377 7.20 -3.85 -10.31
N MET A 378 6.30 -3.23 -11.08
CA MET A 378 6.17 -3.54 -12.51
C MET A 378 7.45 -3.15 -13.28
N MET A 379 7.99 -1.96 -13.05
CA MET A 379 9.21 -1.50 -13.73
C MET A 379 10.41 -2.41 -13.43
N ALA A 380 10.54 -2.88 -12.18
CA ALA A 380 11.57 -3.86 -11.80
C ALA A 380 11.38 -5.20 -12.52
N GLY A 381 10.16 -5.70 -12.57
CA GLY A 381 9.83 -6.93 -13.28
C GLY A 381 10.09 -6.83 -14.78
N LEU A 382 9.69 -5.73 -15.41
CA LEU A 382 9.94 -5.49 -16.84
C LEU A 382 11.43 -5.36 -17.16
N ASP A 383 12.23 -4.71 -16.28
CA ASP A 383 13.70 -4.70 -16.41
C ASP A 383 14.27 -6.12 -16.41
N GLY A 384 13.72 -7.01 -15.58
CA GLY A 384 14.07 -8.42 -15.57
C GLY A 384 13.78 -9.13 -16.87
N VAL A 385 12.62 -8.86 -17.46
CA VAL A 385 12.22 -9.45 -18.76
C VAL A 385 13.10 -8.94 -19.89
N GLU A 386 13.29 -7.63 -19.99
CA GLU A 386 14.11 -6.99 -21.04
C GLU A 386 15.56 -7.49 -21.03
N ASN A 387 16.14 -7.64 -19.84
CA ASN A 387 17.53 -8.06 -19.66
C ASN A 387 17.69 -9.57 -19.40
N LYS A 388 16.61 -10.35 -19.49
CA LYS A 388 16.60 -11.81 -19.26
C LYS A 388 17.26 -12.21 -17.93
N ILE A 389 16.89 -11.52 -16.85
CA ILE A 389 17.46 -11.74 -15.51
C ILE A 389 16.77 -12.96 -14.88
N HIS A 390 17.45 -14.10 -14.87
CA HIS A 390 16.92 -15.30 -14.24
C HIS A 390 17.07 -15.21 -12.71
N PRO A 391 16.05 -15.59 -11.90
CA PRO A 391 16.08 -15.45 -10.44
C PRO A 391 16.93 -16.52 -9.72
N GLY A 392 17.57 -17.44 -10.46
CA GLY A 392 18.25 -18.62 -9.90
C GLY A 392 17.29 -19.77 -9.60
N GLU A 393 17.69 -20.65 -8.69
CA GLU A 393 16.89 -21.80 -8.25
C GLU A 393 15.81 -21.40 -7.25
N ALA A 394 14.64 -22.04 -7.33
CA ALA A 394 13.57 -21.82 -6.38
C ALA A 394 13.94 -22.36 -4.98
N ALA A 395 13.58 -21.63 -3.93
CA ALA A 395 13.82 -22.06 -2.56
C ALA A 395 12.92 -23.24 -2.18
N THR A 396 13.53 -24.32 -1.69
CA THR A 396 12.84 -25.55 -1.26
C THR A 396 12.85 -25.75 0.25
N LYS A 397 13.73 -25.01 0.97
CA LYS A 397 13.89 -25.07 2.43
C LYS A 397 13.11 -23.97 3.13
N ASP A 398 12.79 -24.16 4.39
CA ASP A 398 12.30 -23.10 5.26
C ASP A 398 13.41 -22.05 5.47
N LEU A 399 13.20 -20.84 4.94
CA LEU A 399 14.17 -19.76 4.97
C LEU A 399 14.25 -19.06 6.34
N TYR A 400 13.34 -19.36 7.26
CA TYR A 400 13.41 -18.83 8.64
C TYR A 400 14.38 -19.62 9.53
N HIS A 401 14.69 -20.86 9.16
CA HIS A 401 15.49 -21.79 9.96
C HIS A 401 16.65 -22.39 9.16
N LEU A 402 17.32 -21.59 8.34
CA LEU A 402 18.52 -22.02 7.61
C LEU A 402 19.72 -22.18 8.56
N PRO A 403 20.63 -23.18 8.30
CA PRO A 403 21.95 -23.18 8.93
C PRO A 403 22.69 -21.85 8.63
N PRO A 404 23.52 -21.35 9.58
CA PRO A 404 24.19 -20.03 9.41
C PRO A 404 25.00 -19.89 8.12
N GLU A 405 25.64 -20.97 7.67
CA GLU A 405 26.41 -20.98 6.42
C GLU A 405 25.54 -20.81 5.19
N GLU A 406 24.38 -21.45 5.17
CA GLU A 406 23.39 -21.30 4.07
C GLU A 406 22.67 -19.97 4.17
N ASP A 407 22.33 -19.51 5.38
CA ASP A 407 21.66 -18.25 5.64
C ASP A 407 22.45 -17.04 5.10
N ALA A 408 23.77 -17.06 5.26
CA ALA A 408 24.67 -16.02 4.77
C ALA A 408 24.73 -15.90 3.24
N LEU A 409 24.35 -16.95 2.50
CA LEU A 409 24.37 -16.97 1.04
C LEU A 409 23.09 -16.41 0.40
N VAL A 410 21.99 -16.34 1.15
CA VAL A 410 20.72 -15.82 0.62
C VAL A 410 20.63 -14.32 0.83
N PRO A 411 20.52 -13.50 -0.24
CA PRO A 411 20.40 -12.05 -0.12
C PRO A 411 19.17 -11.66 0.72
N THR A 412 19.25 -10.52 1.39
CA THR A 412 18.15 -9.99 2.22
C THR A 412 17.65 -8.66 1.70
N VAL A 413 16.38 -8.35 2.04
CA VAL A 413 15.84 -6.99 1.98
C VAL A 413 16.67 -6.04 2.84
N CYS A 414 16.46 -4.73 2.70
CA CYS A 414 17.09 -3.75 3.59
C CYS A 414 16.63 -3.92 5.04
N HIS A 415 17.47 -3.53 5.98
CA HIS A 415 17.18 -3.59 7.42
C HIS A 415 16.80 -2.22 8.00
N SER A 416 16.91 -1.15 7.20
CA SER A 416 16.56 0.20 7.60
C SER A 416 16.16 1.04 6.39
N LEU A 417 15.42 2.12 6.64
CA LEU A 417 14.95 3.02 5.58
C LEU A 417 16.12 3.71 4.87
N ASP A 418 17.14 4.16 5.60
CA ASP A 418 18.33 4.78 5.01
C ASP A 418 19.07 3.85 4.05
N GLN A 419 19.26 2.57 4.40
CA GLN A 419 19.82 1.59 3.47
C GLN A 419 18.98 1.44 2.18
N ALA A 420 17.68 1.49 2.31
CA ALA A 420 16.78 1.40 1.16
C ALA A 420 16.87 2.66 0.29
N LEU A 421 16.95 3.83 0.91
CA LEU A 421 17.11 5.11 0.20
C LEU A 421 18.46 5.18 -0.52
N ASP A 422 19.54 4.73 0.10
CA ASP A 422 20.86 4.63 -0.55
C ASP A 422 20.84 3.65 -1.75
N ALA A 423 20.15 2.52 -1.58
CA ALA A 423 19.99 1.56 -2.67
C ALA A 423 19.12 2.11 -3.82
N LEU A 424 18.09 2.90 -3.51
CA LEU A 424 17.29 3.60 -4.51
C LEU A 424 18.13 4.65 -5.25
N ASP A 425 18.87 5.46 -4.53
CA ASP A 425 19.71 6.52 -5.10
C ASP A 425 20.71 5.98 -6.11
N THR A 426 21.40 4.91 -5.77
CA THR A 426 22.42 4.28 -6.63
C THR A 426 21.84 3.36 -7.70
N GLY A 427 20.65 2.79 -7.51
CA GLY A 427 20.07 1.74 -8.34
C GLY A 427 18.80 2.13 -9.13
N ARG A 428 18.47 3.41 -9.24
CA ARG A 428 17.17 3.92 -9.75
C ARG A 428 16.92 3.79 -11.25
N SER A 429 17.92 3.41 -12.06
CA SER A 429 17.84 3.45 -13.54
C SER A 429 16.68 2.67 -14.14
N PHE A 430 16.24 1.58 -13.50
CA PHE A 430 15.09 0.80 -13.97
C PHE A 430 13.76 1.56 -13.83
N LEU A 431 13.64 2.49 -12.88
CA LEU A 431 12.45 3.31 -12.63
C LEU A 431 12.32 4.44 -13.66
N THR A 432 13.44 5.01 -14.12
CA THR A 432 13.43 6.16 -15.01
C THR A 432 13.26 5.79 -16.49
N LYS A 433 13.25 4.51 -16.81
CA LYS A 433 12.99 4.03 -18.17
C LYS A 433 11.66 4.58 -18.70
N GLY A 434 11.67 5.05 -19.94
CA GLY A 434 10.48 5.62 -20.58
C GLY A 434 9.91 6.86 -19.92
N GLY A 435 10.63 7.48 -19.00
CA GLY A 435 10.17 8.66 -18.26
C GLY A 435 9.05 8.36 -17.26
N VAL A 436 8.94 7.11 -16.79
CA VAL A 436 7.90 6.71 -15.82
C VAL A 436 8.10 7.45 -14.51
N PHE A 437 9.25 7.27 -13.86
CA PHE A 437 9.71 8.13 -12.78
C PHE A 437 10.70 9.15 -13.35
N THR A 438 10.82 10.30 -12.71
CA THR A 438 11.85 11.29 -13.03
C THR A 438 12.91 11.33 -11.92
N ASP A 439 14.14 11.72 -12.26
CA ASP A 439 15.17 11.92 -11.25
C ASP A 439 14.75 12.99 -10.24
N SER A 440 14.11 14.07 -10.69
CA SER A 440 13.57 15.13 -9.83
C SER A 440 12.59 14.59 -8.79
N MET A 441 11.69 13.68 -9.19
CA MET A 441 10.74 13.03 -8.27
C MET A 441 11.45 12.13 -7.27
N LEU A 442 12.42 11.31 -7.73
CA LEU A 442 13.17 10.39 -6.88
C LEU A 442 14.06 11.12 -5.88
N ASP A 443 14.72 12.21 -6.30
CA ASP A 443 15.53 13.05 -5.41
C ASP A 443 14.68 13.69 -4.32
N ALA A 444 13.52 14.27 -4.68
CA ALA A 444 12.60 14.85 -3.70
C ALA A 444 12.01 13.79 -2.74
N TYR A 445 11.75 12.59 -3.24
CA TYR A 445 11.31 11.47 -2.42
C TYR A 445 12.38 11.04 -1.41
N ILE A 446 13.62 10.88 -1.85
CA ILE A 446 14.76 10.52 -0.99
C ILE A 446 14.97 11.59 0.09
N GLU A 447 14.98 12.87 -0.27
CA GLU A 447 15.11 13.98 0.68
C GLU A 447 14.00 13.96 1.74
N LEU A 448 12.74 13.83 1.30
CA LEU A 448 11.57 13.76 2.17
C LEU A 448 11.69 12.60 3.18
N LYS A 449 12.06 11.42 2.69
CA LYS A 449 12.17 10.20 3.51
C LYS A 449 13.42 10.21 4.41
N MET A 450 14.52 10.81 3.97
CA MET A 450 15.70 10.99 4.81
C MET A 450 15.41 11.92 6.00
N GLY A 451 14.51 12.90 5.83
CA GLY A 451 13.99 13.70 6.93
C GLY A 451 13.29 12.85 8.02
N GLU A 452 12.52 11.84 7.64
CA GLU A 452 11.91 10.89 8.59
C GLU A 452 12.96 10.04 9.32
N VAL A 453 13.98 9.56 8.62
CA VAL A 453 15.14 8.84 9.20
C VAL A 453 15.84 9.72 10.24
N THR A 454 16.14 10.96 9.91
CA THR A 454 16.81 11.91 10.79
C THR A 454 15.98 12.17 12.05
N ARG A 455 14.67 12.38 11.89
CA ARG A 455 13.76 12.59 13.02
C ARG A 455 13.75 11.41 13.98
N LEU A 456 13.72 10.16 13.46
CA LEU A 456 13.78 8.97 14.31
C LEU A 456 15.12 8.85 15.02
N ARG A 457 16.25 9.11 14.34
CA ARG A 457 17.61 9.06 14.92
C ARG A 457 17.82 10.06 16.06
N GLN A 458 17.10 11.17 16.03
CA GLN A 458 17.17 12.20 17.09
C GLN A 458 16.25 11.91 18.30
N ALA A 459 15.31 10.96 18.16
CA ALA A 459 14.35 10.62 19.20
C ALA A 459 14.90 9.52 20.11
N THR A 460 15.03 9.82 21.40
CA THR A 460 15.39 8.83 22.42
C THR A 460 14.23 7.87 22.65
N HIS A 461 14.51 6.58 22.69
CA HIS A 461 13.50 5.54 22.88
C HIS A 461 13.60 4.90 24.28
N PRO A 462 12.47 4.56 24.96
CA PRO A 462 12.50 3.94 26.30
C PRO A 462 13.37 2.70 26.41
N ILE A 463 13.48 1.87 25.35
CA ILE A 463 14.33 0.67 25.33
C ILE A 463 15.83 0.98 25.52
N GLU A 464 16.28 2.18 25.14
CA GLU A 464 17.67 2.60 25.28
C GLU A 464 18.02 2.82 26.75
N PHE A 465 17.07 3.27 27.57
CA PHE A 465 17.25 3.37 29.02
C PHE A 465 17.35 2.00 29.67
N ASP A 466 16.51 1.02 29.24
CA ASP A 466 16.58 -0.35 29.71
C ASP A 466 17.95 -0.98 29.39
N MET A 467 18.46 -0.77 28.18
CA MET A 467 19.71 -1.35 27.74
C MET A 467 20.97 -0.68 28.30
N TYR A 468 20.96 0.65 28.50
CA TYR A 468 22.20 1.42 28.66
C TYR A 468 22.28 2.30 29.90
N TYR A 469 21.16 2.58 30.61
CA TYR A 469 21.15 3.56 31.68
C TYR A 469 22.09 3.25 32.85
N SER A 470 22.32 1.97 33.12
CA SER A 470 23.15 1.51 34.24
C SER A 470 24.53 0.96 33.82
N LEU A 471 24.96 1.18 32.56
CA LEU A 471 26.30 0.78 32.10
C LEU A 471 27.36 1.77 32.57
#